data_fd0927aaa5c44e9049f969dd9c163f3c
#
_entry.id   fd0927aaa5c44e9049f969dd9c163f3c
#
_cell.length_a   1.000
_cell.length_b   1.000
_cell.length_c   1.000
_cell.angle_alpha   90.00
_cell.angle_beta   90.00
_cell.angle_gamma   90.00
#
_symmetry.space_group_name_H-M   'P 1'
#
loop_
_entity.id
_entity.type
_entity.pdbx_description
1 polymer ?
#
loop_
_entity_poly.entity_id
_entity_poly.type
_entity_poly.pdbx_seq_one_letter_code
_entity_poly.pdbx_strand_id
1 'polypeptide(L)'
;MLATPATIDLLHARGHKAEAVEFAPEGVKIKLLNAGHVLGSAQLLVETDGKSFCYSGDFKLEDSLTLKGAEIPQCDSLVMEATYGHPRYSFPNRLEVCQEIATWTKKELGRGRSVVLGGYSLGKAQEMVKLCNEFLGVSPLVSDSIHAINQVYKSHGVPLEWIHTESDEAQKLLERHEAFVAILPSNQVSWNLAATLEKVHGRKFSTAVGTGWALDHRFTGVDKAFCLSDHADFNQLAEYAERSGAKQVYCAFGKNEELAAHLREKGIDAKPLEEAQGAKGQQKLHAFAQTS
;
A
#
# COMPACT_ATOMS: atom_id res chain seq x y z
N MET A 1 -6.93 -20.84 5.56
CA MET A 1 -7.51 -19.78 4.72
C MET A 1 -6.99 -19.89 3.29
N LEU A 2 -7.73 -19.45 2.28
CA LEU A 2 -7.19 -19.33 0.92
C LEU A 2 -6.32 -18.08 0.88
N ALA A 3 -5.00 -18.23 0.72
CA ALA A 3 -4.04 -17.13 0.76
C ALA A 3 -2.74 -17.51 0.04
N THR A 4 -1.98 -16.52 -0.39
CA THR A 4 -0.63 -16.76 -0.94
C THR A 4 0.35 -17.11 0.17
N PRO A 5 1.47 -17.81 -0.12
CA PRO A 5 2.52 -18.07 0.86
C PRO A 5 3.01 -16.80 1.55
N ALA A 6 3.25 -15.74 0.79
CA ALA A 6 3.70 -14.46 1.34
C ALA A 6 2.68 -13.83 2.32
N THR A 7 1.36 -13.97 2.04
CA THR A 7 0.33 -13.51 2.98
C THR A 7 0.39 -14.27 4.30
N ILE A 8 0.62 -15.59 4.27
CA ILE A 8 0.78 -16.40 5.49
C ILE A 8 2.00 -15.96 6.29
N ASP A 9 3.15 -15.77 5.63
CA ASP A 9 4.38 -15.34 6.29
C ASP A 9 4.24 -13.94 6.89
N LEU A 10 3.55 -13.02 6.21
CA LEU A 10 3.24 -11.68 6.74
C LEU A 10 2.30 -11.73 7.94
N LEU A 11 1.31 -12.61 7.95
CA LEU A 11 0.45 -12.83 9.11
C LEU A 11 1.25 -13.34 10.31
N HIS A 12 2.17 -14.30 10.09
CA HIS A 12 3.07 -14.80 11.13
C HIS A 12 3.99 -13.71 11.67
N ALA A 13 4.60 -12.91 10.78
CA ALA A 13 5.46 -11.79 11.18
C ALA A 13 4.71 -10.71 12.01
N ARG A 14 3.38 -10.63 11.86
CA ARG A 14 2.50 -9.76 12.65
C ARG A 14 1.91 -10.44 13.89
N GLY A 15 2.38 -11.66 14.25
CA GLY A 15 1.95 -12.40 15.42
C GLY A 15 0.62 -13.16 15.27
N HIS A 16 0.08 -13.28 14.06
CA HIS A 16 -1.13 -14.05 13.80
C HIS A 16 -0.79 -15.51 13.46
N LYS A 17 -1.60 -16.46 13.92
CA LYS A 17 -1.53 -17.85 13.49
C LYS A 17 -2.40 -18.01 12.26
N ALA A 18 -1.82 -18.43 11.16
CA ALA A 18 -2.53 -18.66 9.90
C ALA A 18 -1.92 -19.85 9.16
N GLU A 19 -2.78 -20.62 8.48
CA GLU A 19 -2.38 -21.73 7.62
C GLU A 19 -3.12 -21.60 6.30
N ALA A 20 -2.41 -21.83 5.19
CA ALA A 20 -3.02 -21.91 3.88
C ALA A 20 -3.82 -23.20 3.78
N VAL A 21 -5.01 -23.12 3.19
CA VAL A 21 -5.85 -24.27 2.88
C VAL A 21 -6.21 -24.18 1.41
N GLU A 22 -5.87 -25.20 0.65
CA GLU A 22 -6.40 -25.36 -0.69
C GLU A 22 -7.84 -25.86 -0.59
N PHE A 23 -8.77 -25.08 -1.05
CA PHE A 23 -10.17 -25.42 -1.11
C PHE A 23 -10.78 -24.92 -2.41
N ALA A 24 -11.32 -25.84 -3.18
CA ALA A 24 -12.20 -25.54 -4.30
C ALA A 24 -13.36 -26.55 -4.29
N PRO A 25 -14.61 -26.10 -4.25
CA PRO A 25 -15.76 -26.99 -4.45
C PRO A 25 -15.68 -27.70 -5.80
N GLU A 26 -16.33 -28.88 -5.91
CA GLU A 26 -16.41 -29.59 -7.17
C GLU A 26 -17.02 -28.69 -8.26
N GLY A 27 -16.42 -28.66 -9.45
CA GLY A 27 -16.85 -27.84 -10.59
C GLY A 27 -16.47 -26.35 -10.48
N VAL A 28 -15.79 -25.92 -9.41
CA VAL A 28 -15.35 -24.54 -9.22
C VAL A 28 -13.84 -24.46 -9.36
N LYS A 29 -13.35 -23.55 -10.22
CA LYS A 29 -11.93 -23.21 -10.30
C LYS A 29 -11.70 -21.89 -9.57
N ILE A 30 -10.70 -21.88 -8.70
CA ILE A 30 -10.31 -20.68 -7.93
C ILE A 30 -8.84 -20.38 -8.24
N LYS A 31 -8.56 -19.11 -8.57
CA LYS A 31 -7.20 -18.61 -8.81
C LYS A 31 -6.95 -17.38 -7.97
N LEU A 32 -5.77 -17.32 -7.37
CA LEU A 32 -5.24 -16.11 -6.76
C LEU A 32 -4.27 -15.47 -7.77
N LEU A 33 -4.58 -14.23 -8.18
CA LEU A 33 -3.79 -13.46 -9.14
C LEU A 33 -3.13 -12.30 -8.39
N ASN A 34 -1.97 -11.84 -8.89
CA ASN A 34 -1.28 -10.70 -8.27
C ASN A 34 -2.16 -9.44 -8.28
N ALA A 35 -2.31 -8.80 -7.11
CA ALA A 35 -3.04 -7.54 -6.96
C ALA A 35 -2.12 -6.30 -6.98
N GLY A 36 -0.80 -6.45 -6.85
CA GLY A 36 0.16 -5.34 -6.91
C GLY A 36 0.11 -4.35 -5.74
N HIS A 37 -0.79 -4.54 -4.78
CA HIS A 37 -0.98 -3.64 -3.63
C HIS A 37 0.16 -3.74 -2.63
N VAL A 38 0.31 -4.90 -2.00
CA VAL A 38 1.42 -5.25 -1.10
C VAL A 38 1.91 -6.66 -1.40
N LEU A 39 3.05 -7.07 -0.85
CA LEU A 39 3.55 -8.43 -1.03
C LEU A 39 2.49 -9.45 -0.63
N GLY A 40 2.22 -10.40 -1.52
CA GLY A 40 1.23 -11.46 -1.30
C GLY A 40 -0.23 -11.04 -1.45
N SER A 41 -0.54 -9.75 -1.68
CA SER A 41 -1.90 -9.33 -1.99
C SER A 41 -2.39 -10.01 -3.28
N ALA A 42 -3.61 -10.52 -3.23
CA ALA A 42 -4.15 -11.30 -4.33
C ALA A 42 -5.60 -10.96 -4.64
N GLN A 43 -5.90 -10.97 -5.92
CA GLN A 43 -7.25 -10.96 -6.47
C GLN A 43 -7.79 -12.39 -6.48
N LEU A 44 -9.09 -12.55 -6.29
CA LEU A 44 -9.76 -13.84 -6.34
C LEU A 44 -10.54 -13.96 -7.65
N LEU A 45 -10.10 -14.86 -8.55
CA LEU A 45 -10.85 -15.21 -9.74
C LEU A 45 -11.52 -16.59 -9.54
N VAL A 46 -12.84 -16.62 -9.70
CA VAL A 46 -13.66 -17.83 -9.57
C VAL A 46 -14.32 -18.13 -10.92
N GLU A 47 -14.19 -19.36 -11.40
CA GLU A 47 -14.79 -19.83 -12.64
C GLU A 47 -15.68 -21.05 -12.32
N THR A 48 -16.94 -21.01 -12.71
CA THR A 48 -17.92 -22.10 -12.55
C THR A 48 -19.02 -22.00 -13.57
N ASP A 49 -19.47 -23.14 -14.11
CA ASP A 49 -20.60 -23.23 -15.05
C ASP A 49 -20.53 -22.26 -16.24
N GLY A 50 -19.31 -22.05 -16.78
CA GLY A 50 -19.07 -21.15 -17.90
C GLY A 50 -19.21 -19.66 -17.56
N LYS A 51 -19.29 -19.30 -16.28
CA LYS A 51 -19.27 -17.93 -15.76
C LYS A 51 -18.00 -17.68 -14.95
N SER A 52 -17.59 -16.42 -14.92
CA SER A 52 -16.43 -15.98 -14.16
C SER A 52 -16.73 -14.76 -13.30
N PHE A 53 -16.20 -14.78 -12.10
CA PHE A 53 -16.32 -13.70 -11.11
C PHE A 53 -14.93 -13.33 -10.61
N CYS A 54 -14.64 -12.04 -10.54
CA CYS A 54 -13.41 -11.53 -9.94
C CYS A 54 -13.71 -10.60 -8.75
N TYR A 55 -12.97 -10.80 -7.66
CA TYR A 55 -12.85 -9.84 -6.57
C TYR A 55 -11.42 -9.31 -6.57
N SER A 56 -11.26 -8.01 -6.82
CA SER A 56 -9.92 -7.40 -6.98
C SER A 56 -9.13 -7.34 -5.66
N GLY A 57 -9.82 -7.24 -4.52
CA GLY A 57 -9.20 -6.69 -3.32
C GLY A 57 -8.66 -5.28 -3.59
N ASP A 58 -7.79 -4.79 -2.72
CA ASP A 58 -7.02 -3.58 -2.99
C ASP A 58 -5.92 -3.88 -4.02
N PHE A 59 -5.79 -3.04 -5.05
CA PHE A 59 -4.85 -3.29 -6.14
C PHE A 59 -4.17 -2.01 -6.67
N LYS A 60 -3.12 -2.21 -7.47
CA LYS A 60 -2.43 -1.15 -8.21
C LYS A 60 -1.91 -1.72 -9.52
N LEU A 61 -2.15 -1.02 -10.65
CA LEU A 61 -1.74 -1.51 -11.98
C LEU A 61 -0.27 -1.25 -12.30
N GLU A 62 0.30 -0.17 -11.78
CA GLU A 62 1.71 0.16 -12.05
C GLU A 62 2.68 -0.63 -11.17
N ASP A 63 3.88 -0.88 -11.72
CA ASP A 63 4.99 -1.44 -10.93
C ASP A 63 5.42 -0.45 -9.83
N SER A 64 5.79 -0.98 -8.67
CA SER A 64 6.50 -0.25 -7.63
C SER A 64 7.98 -0.65 -7.58
N LEU A 65 8.76 -0.02 -6.72
CA LEU A 65 10.16 -0.41 -6.52
C LEU A 65 10.31 -1.83 -5.93
N THR A 66 9.23 -2.36 -5.35
CA THR A 66 9.24 -3.66 -4.67
C THR A 66 8.40 -4.73 -5.35
N LEU A 67 7.38 -4.37 -6.12
CA LEU A 67 6.39 -5.30 -6.63
C LEU A 67 5.98 -4.97 -8.07
N LYS A 68 5.55 -5.99 -8.78
CA LYS A 68 4.86 -5.85 -10.07
C LYS A 68 3.43 -5.39 -9.86
N GLY A 69 2.91 -4.61 -10.82
CA GLY A 69 1.51 -4.21 -10.86
C GLY A 69 0.55 -5.39 -10.99
N ALA A 70 -0.73 -5.14 -10.74
CA ALA A 70 -1.78 -6.15 -10.79
C ALA A 70 -1.99 -6.71 -12.20
N GLU A 71 -2.34 -7.97 -12.27
CA GLU A 71 -2.91 -8.57 -13.47
C GLU A 71 -4.35 -8.10 -13.67
N ILE A 72 -4.83 -8.01 -14.90
CA ILE A 72 -6.24 -7.72 -15.20
C ILE A 72 -6.88 -8.98 -15.79
N PRO A 73 -7.62 -9.77 -14.96
CA PRO A 73 -8.30 -10.94 -15.45
C PRO A 73 -9.53 -10.60 -16.29
N GLN A 74 -9.84 -11.40 -17.28
CA GLN A 74 -11.13 -11.35 -17.95
C GLN A 74 -12.18 -12.02 -17.05
N CYS A 75 -13.35 -11.39 -16.86
CA CYS A 75 -14.43 -11.98 -16.07
C CYS A 75 -15.81 -11.46 -16.51
N ASP A 76 -16.88 -12.20 -16.17
CA ASP A 76 -18.25 -11.77 -16.45
C ASP A 76 -18.78 -10.78 -15.42
N SER A 77 -18.34 -10.94 -14.16
CA SER A 77 -18.72 -10.04 -13.04
C SER A 77 -17.50 -9.66 -12.23
N LEU A 78 -17.41 -8.39 -11.89
CA LEU A 78 -16.29 -7.82 -11.15
C LEU A 78 -16.78 -7.12 -9.88
N VAL A 79 -16.18 -7.42 -8.73
CA VAL A 79 -16.23 -6.59 -7.54
C VAL A 79 -14.84 -5.98 -7.35
N MET A 80 -14.74 -4.65 -7.33
CA MET A 80 -13.47 -3.95 -7.24
C MET A 80 -13.48 -2.82 -6.22
N GLU A 81 -12.29 -2.50 -5.69
CA GLU A 81 -12.11 -1.32 -4.84
C GLU A 81 -12.41 -0.03 -5.58
N ALA A 82 -12.71 1.03 -4.84
CA ALA A 82 -12.89 2.39 -5.34
C ALA A 82 -12.28 3.43 -4.39
N THR A 83 -11.19 3.11 -3.71
CA THR A 83 -10.54 3.97 -2.71
C THR A 83 -10.32 5.38 -3.26
N TYR A 84 -9.79 5.48 -4.46
CA TYR A 84 -9.54 6.74 -5.17
C TYR A 84 -10.46 6.90 -6.40
N GLY A 85 -11.69 6.42 -6.34
CA GLY A 85 -12.67 6.37 -7.43
C GLY A 85 -13.26 7.71 -7.86
N HIS A 86 -12.62 8.84 -7.59
CA HIS A 86 -13.04 10.18 -8.05
C HIS A 86 -11.98 10.79 -8.96
N PRO A 87 -12.33 11.46 -10.09
CA PRO A 87 -11.38 11.97 -11.10
C PRO A 87 -10.24 12.87 -10.56
N ARG A 88 -10.46 13.54 -9.43
CA ARG A 88 -9.41 14.37 -8.79
C ARG A 88 -8.21 13.57 -8.29
N TYR A 89 -8.36 12.25 -8.10
CA TYR A 89 -7.27 11.36 -7.66
C TYR A 89 -6.56 10.73 -8.86
N SER A 90 -6.04 11.56 -9.75
CA SER A 90 -5.08 11.16 -10.78
C SER A 90 -3.66 11.37 -10.23
N PHE A 91 -2.93 10.28 -9.98
CA PHE A 91 -1.63 10.35 -9.36
C PHE A 91 -0.54 10.78 -10.34
N PRO A 92 0.48 11.51 -9.87
CA PRO A 92 1.67 11.78 -10.65
C PRO A 92 2.43 10.47 -10.92
N ASN A 93 3.33 10.49 -11.89
CA ASN A 93 4.19 9.35 -12.19
C ASN A 93 4.94 8.89 -10.92
N ARG A 94 4.86 7.60 -10.60
CA ARG A 94 5.43 7.04 -9.36
C ARG A 94 6.93 7.25 -9.26
N LEU A 95 7.67 7.09 -10.36
CA LEU A 95 9.12 7.31 -10.37
C LEU A 95 9.47 8.76 -10.07
N GLU A 96 8.69 9.73 -10.59
CA GLU A 96 8.87 11.15 -10.29
C GLU A 96 8.62 11.44 -8.81
N VAL A 97 7.59 10.82 -8.20
CA VAL A 97 7.35 10.92 -6.75
C VAL A 97 8.51 10.34 -5.95
N CYS A 98 9.05 9.18 -6.34
CA CYS A 98 10.23 8.61 -5.70
C CYS A 98 11.45 9.53 -5.80
N GLN A 99 11.66 10.15 -6.96
CA GLN A 99 12.74 11.13 -7.18
C GLN A 99 12.52 12.41 -6.34
N GLU A 100 11.28 12.86 -6.20
CA GLU A 100 10.93 14.01 -5.34
C GLU A 100 11.26 13.71 -3.87
N ILE A 101 10.85 12.52 -3.36
CA ILE A 101 11.18 12.07 -2.00
C ILE A 101 12.70 12.04 -1.80
N ALA A 102 13.42 11.41 -2.72
CA ALA A 102 14.87 11.30 -2.64
C ALA A 102 15.57 12.68 -2.66
N THR A 103 15.14 13.57 -3.53
CA THR A 103 15.68 14.94 -3.66
C THR A 103 15.45 15.74 -2.38
N TRP A 104 14.23 15.69 -1.84
CA TRP A 104 13.90 16.37 -0.58
C TRP A 104 14.72 15.78 0.57
N THR A 105 14.83 14.46 0.66
CA THR A 105 15.62 13.78 1.70
C THR A 105 17.10 14.18 1.62
N LYS A 106 17.71 14.16 0.44
CA LYS A 106 19.10 14.61 0.23
C LYS A 106 19.32 16.04 0.68
N LYS A 107 18.36 16.92 0.37
CA LYS A 107 18.41 18.33 0.76
C LYS A 107 18.40 18.49 2.28
N GLU A 108 17.56 17.75 3.00
CA GLU A 108 17.48 17.85 4.47
C GLU A 108 18.72 17.23 5.12
N LEU A 109 19.21 16.07 4.64
CA LEU A 109 20.49 15.49 5.09
C LEU A 109 21.67 16.46 4.87
N GLY A 110 21.73 17.13 3.71
CA GLY A 110 22.76 18.13 3.38
C GLY A 110 22.71 19.39 4.28
N ARG A 111 21.58 19.61 4.98
CA ARG A 111 21.44 20.65 6.02
C ARG A 111 21.83 20.15 7.41
N GLY A 112 22.35 18.92 7.53
CA GLY A 112 22.67 18.28 8.80
C GLY A 112 21.43 17.82 9.59
N ARG A 113 20.27 17.68 8.95
CA ARG A 113 19.02 17.22 9.58
C ARG A 113 18.84 15.73 9.28
N SER A 114 18.54 14.94 10.31
CA SER A 114 18.06 13.58 10.09
C SER A 114 16.63 13.60 9.58
N VAL A 115 16.25 12.60 8.79
CA VAL A 115 14.93 12.54 8.14
C VAL A 115 14.14 11.34 8.66
N VAL A 116 12.88 11.58 9.04
CA VAL A 116 11.93 10.52 9.39
C VAL A 116 10.85 10.45 8.32
N LEU A 117 10.81 9.35 7.57
CA LEU A 117 9.80 9.05 6.57
C LEU A 117 8.72 8.17 7.19
N GLY A 118 7.46 8.53 6.98
CA GLY A 118 6.29 7.79 7.46
C GLY A 118 5.55 7.08 6.33
N GLY A 119 5.32 5.78 6.52
CA GLY A 119 4.50 4.95 5.63
C GLY A 119 3.70 3.91 6.42
N TYR A 120 2.72 3.26 5.79
CA TYR A 120 2.15 2.05 6.39
C TYR A 120 3.24 1.00 6.57
N SER A 121 3.25 0.31 7.72
CA SER A 121 4.30 -0.67 8.06
C SER A 121 4.41 -1.80 7.03
N LEU A 122 3.30 -2.16 6.38
CA LEU A 122 3.25 -3.12 5.29
C LEU A 122 3.03 -2.39 3.95
N GLY A 123 3.86 -2.69 2.96
CA GLY A 123 3.82 -2.15 1.60
C GLY A 123 4.65 -0.88 1.46
N LYS A 124 4.14 0.24 1.91
CA LYS A 124 4.74 1.57 1.72
C LYS A 124 6.10 1.74 2.40
N ALA A 125 6.26 1.23 3.62
CA ALA A 125 7.54 1.28 4.32
C ALA A 125 8.63 0.51 3.55
N GLN A 126 8.31 -0.65 2.98
CA GLN A 126 9.26 -1.45 2.19
C GLN A 126 9.67 -0.73 0.90
N GLU A 127 8.73 -0.05 0.25
CA GLU A 127 9.06 0.76 -0.92
C GLU A 127 9.94 1.96 -0.56
N MET A 128 9.69 2.62 0.58
CA MET A 128 10.54 3.69 1.08
C MET A 128 11.95 3.18 1.45
N VAL A 129 12.07 1.96 2.03
CA VAL A 129 13.37 1.31 2.25
C VAL A 129 14.09 1.13 0.91
N LYS A 130 13.41 0.56 -0.07
CA LYS A 130 13.97 0.34 -1.41
C LYS A 130 14.38 1.65 -2.08
N LEU A 131 13.56 2.70 -1.94
CA LEU A 131 13.89 4.05 -2.41
C LEU A 131 15.19 4.57 -1.75
N CYS A 132 15.34 4.42 -0.44
CA CYS A 132 16.56 4.82 0.25
C CYS A 132 17.79 4.05 -0.28
N ASN A 133 17.64 2.75 -0.52
CA ASN A 133 18.73 1.93 -1.07
C ASN A 133 19.14 2.40 -2.48
N GLU A 134 18.17 2.57 -3.39
CA GLU A 134 18.45 2.81 -4.81
C GLU A 134 18.78 4.28 -5.13
N PHE A 135 18.08 5.22 -4.51
CA PHE A 135 18.21 6.64 -4.87
C PHE A 135 19.11 7.44 -3.94
N LEU A 136 19.31 6.95 -2.70
CA LEU A 136 20.15 7.62 -1.70
C LEU A 136 21.44 6.85 -1.43
N GLY A 137 21.49 5.56 -1.71
CA GLY A 137 22.63 4.68 -1.40
C GLY A 137 22.79 4.45 0.12
N VAL A 138 21.69 4.48 0.89
CA VAL A 138 21.71 4.32 2.34
C VAL A 138 20.77 3.21 2.81
N SER A 139 21.12 2.57 3.93
CA SER A 139 20.25 1.67 4.68
C SER A 139 19.55 2.47 5.78
N PRO A 140 18.23 2.71 5.68
CA PRO A 140 17.51 3.50 6.68
C PRO A 140 17.31 2.72 7.99
N LEU A 141 17.21 3.43 9.12
CA LEU A 141 16.76 2.88 10.38
C LEU A 141 15.28 2.52 10.31
N VAL A 142 14.88 1.36 10.81
CA VAL A 142 13.48 0.93 10.84
C VAL A 142 13.08 0.38 12.21
N SER A 143 11.81 0.57 12.58
CA SER A 143 11.21 0.00 13.79
C SER A 143 11.02 -1.52 13.68
N ASP A 144 10.77 -2.20 14.82
CA ASP A 144 10.55 -3.66 14.91
C ASP A 144 9.47 -4.14 13.95
N SER A 145 8.33 -3.44 13.89
CA SER A 145 7.22 -3.82 13.03
C SER A 145 7.58 -3.78 11.53
N ILE A 146 8.41 -2.80 11.12
CA ILE A 146 8.89 -2.71 9.74
C ILE A 146 10.00 -3.72 9.50
N HIS A 147 10.90 -3.93 10.47
CA HIS A 147 11.97 -4.93 10.40
C HIS A 147 11.41 -6.33 10.13
N ALA A 148 10.42 -6.77 10.92
CA ALA A 148 9.80 -8.08 10.77
C ALA A 148 9.19 -8.27 9.36
N ILE A 149 8.51 -7.25 8.84
CA ILE A 149 7.93 -7.28 7.49
C ILE A 149 9.02 -7.26 6.40
N ASN A 150 10.08 -6.46 6.58
CA ASN A 150 11.21 -6.42 5.64
C ASN A 150 11.88 -7.79 5.49
N GLN A 151 11.98 -8.56 6.58
CA GLN A 151 12.51 -9.92 6.53
C GLN A 151 11.66 -10.83 5.63
N VAL A 152 10.34 -10.71 5.71
CA VAL A 152 9.44 -11.46 4.84
C VAL A 152 9.60 -11.01 3.37
N TYR A 153 9.67 -9.71 3.10
CA TYR A 153 9.93 -9.23 1.74
C TYR A 153 11.25 -9.80 1.18
N LYS A 154 12.31 -9.78 1.99
CA LYS A 154 13.62 -10.32 1.60
C LYS A 154 13.58 -11.83 1.35
N SER A 155 12.88 -12.61 2.16
CA SER A 155 12.71 -14.06 1.96
C SER A 155 11.90 -14.41 0.69
N HIS A 156 11.03 -13.50 0.24
CA HIS A 156 10.27 -13.61 -1.01
C HIS A 156 10.97 -12.93 -2.21
N GLY A 157 12.29 -12.67 -2.11
CA GLY A 157 13.11 -12.24 -3.24
C GLY A 157 13.10 -10.73 -3.51
N VAL A 158 12.56 -9.89 -2.62
CA VAL A 158 12.66 -8.43 -2.72
C VAL A 158 13.92 -7.96 -1.99
N PRO A 159 14.97 -7.50 -2.69
CA PRO A 159 16.23 -7.09 -2.06
C PRO A 159 16.03 -5.75 -1.34
N LEU A 160 16.12 -5.79 -0.02
CA LEU A 160 16.03 -4.65 0.88
C LEU A 160 17.23 -4.63 1.82
N GLU A 161 17.76 -3.41 2.08
CA GLU A 161 18.83 -3.19 3.06
C GLU A 161 18.36 -2.12 4.06
N TRP A 162 18.45 -2.44 5.34
CA TRP A 162 18.01 -1.56 6.44
C TRP A 162 18.82 -1.83 7.71
N ILE A 163 18.76 -0.90 8.65
CA ILE A 163 19.32 -1.05 9.99
C ILE A 163 18.15 -1.16 10.97
N HIS A 164 18.13 -2.21 11.78
CA HIS A 164 17.12 -2.38 12.83
C HIS A 164 17.47 -1.51 14.04
N THR A 165 16.50 -0.77 14.57
CA THR A 165 16.72 0.19 15.67
C THR A 165 17.35 -0.42 16.93
N GLU A 166 17.16 -1.71 17.19
CA GLU A 166 17.73 -2.40 18.35
C GLU A 166 19.10 -3.05 18.07
N SER A 167 19.70 -2.84 16.88
CA SER A 167 20.99 -3.43 16.52
C SER A 167 22.17 -2.59 17.03
N ASP A 168 23.33 -3.24 17.21
CA ASP A 168 24.61 -2.57 17.50
C ASP A 168 25.00 -1.57 16.40
N GLU A 169 24.58 -1.82 15.15
CA GLU A 169 24.79 -0.93 14.02
C GLU A 169 24.01 0.38 14.18
N ALA A 170 22.77 0.28 14.65
CA ALA A 170 21.95 1.46 14.96
C ALA A 170 22.58 2.31 16.07
N GLN A 171 23.06 1.66 17.15
CA GLN A 171 23.75 2.36 18.22
C GLN A 171 24.97 3.13 17.70
N LYS A 172 25.82 2.48 16.91
CA LYS A 172 27.01 3.11 16.30
C LYS A 172 26.63 4.27 15.38
N LEU A 173 25.54 4.15 14.61
CA LEU A 173 25.04 5.23 13.74
C LEU A 173 24.57 6.43 14.57
N LEU A 174 23.85 6.19 15.65
CA LEU A 174 23.37 7.24 16.54
C LEU A 174 24.50 7.97 17.26
N GLU A 175 25.58 7.29 17.63
CA GLU A 175 26.77 7.84 18.30
C GLU A 175 27.63 8.73 17.36
N ARG A 176 27.63 8.47 16.06
CA ARG A 176 28.46 9.20 15.07
C ARG A 176 28.05 10.67 14.85
N HIS A 177 26.91 11.10 15.37
CA HIS A 177 26.38 12.46 15.15
C HIS A 177 26.15 12.84 13.67
N GLU A 178 26.17 11.87 12.75
CA GLU A 178 25.84 12.07 11.33
C GLU A 178 24.34 12.05 11.10
N ALA A 179 23.84 12.82 10.12
CA ALA A 179 22.44 12.80 9.74
C ALA A 179 22.10 11.44 9.07
N PHE A 180 20.94 10.89 9.38
CA PHE A 180 20.47 9.59 8.89
C PHE A 180 19.00 9.67 8.46
N VAL A 181 18.56 8.60 7.78
CA VAL A 181 17.14 8.38 7.44
C VAL A 181 16.57 7.31 8.35
N ALA A 182 15.38 7.55 8.89
CA ALA A 182 14.57 6.54 9.58
C ALA A 182 13.22 6.39 8.89
N ILE A 183 12.67 5.17 8.91
CA ILE A 183 11.32 4.88 8.40
C ILE A 183 10.49 4.29 9.53
N LEU A 184 9.35 4.93 9.81
CA LEU A 184 8.43 4.58 10.88
C LEU A 184 7.00 4.42 10.36
N PRO A 185 6.12 3.74 11.09
CA PRO A 185 4.68 3.78 10.83
C PRO A 185 4.17 5.22 10.76
N SER A 186 3.37 5.55 9.75
CA SER A 186 2.94 6.94 9.48
C SER A 186 2.21 7.60 10.65
N ASN A 187 1.47 6.83 11.45
CA ASN A 187 0.77 7.31 12.64
C ASN A 187 1.71 7.74 13.78
N GLN A 188 2.98 7.37 13.73
CA GLN A 188 4.01 7.78 14.70
C GLN A 188 4.77 9.03 14.25
N VAL A 189 4.71 9.39 12.95
CA VAL A 189 5.51 10.50 12.39
C VAL A 189 4.79 11.83 12.57
N SER A 190 5.43 12.73 13.31
CA SER A 190 4.88 14.06 13.60
C SER A 190 5.97 15.05 14.03
N TRP A 191 5.64 16.34 14.05
CA TRP A 191 6.53 17.37 14.64
C TRP A 191 6.82 17.12 16.13
N ASN A 192 5.87 16.51 16.88
CA ASN A 192 6.10 16.16 18.28
C ASN A 192 7.16 15.07 18.42
N LEU A 193 7.13 14.07 17.54
CA LEU A 193 8.19 13.06 17.46
C LEU A 193 9.53 13.73 17.13
N ALA A 194 9.58 14.57 16.09
CA ALA A 194 10.81 15.31 15.73
C ALA A 194 11.38 16.08 16.90
N ALA A 195 10.55 16.85 17.62
CA ALA A 195 10.97 17.61 18.78
C ALA A 195 11.49 16.72 19.93
N THR A 196 10.90 15.54 20.13
CA THR A 196 11.37 14.55 21.10
C THR A 196 12.73 14.00 20.72
N LEU A 197 12.89 13.58 19.46
CA LEU A 197 14.15 13.08 18.93
C LEU A 197 15.26 14.15 18.97
N GLU A 198 14.93 15.41 18.70
CA GLU A 198 15.87 16.54 18.81
C GLU A 198 16.43 16.68 20.23
N LYS A 199 15.56 16.56 21.24
CA LYS A 199 15.97 16.62 22.66
C LYS A 199 16.87 15.45 23.06
N VAL A 200 16.56 14.25 22.56
CA VAL A 200 17.29 13.01 22.90
C VAL A 200 18.66 12.97 22.20
N HIS A 201 18.70 13.33 20.92
CA HIS A 201 19.88 13.12 20.07
C HIS A 201 20.70 14.40 19.82
N GLY A 202 20.24 15.57 20.28
CA GLY A 202 20.93 16.85 20.11
C GLY A 202 21.07 17.31 18.65
N ARG A 203 20.21 16.81 17.73
CA ARG A 203 20.24 17.14 16.31
C ARG A 203 18.84 17.43 15.76
N LYS A 204 18.77 18.16 14.65
CA LYS A 204 17.49 18.50 14.01
C LYS A 204 16.94 17.33 13.20
N PHE A 205 15.61 17.20 13.18
CA PHE A 205 14.87 16.23 12.39
C PHE A 205 13.90 16.94 11.44
N SER A 206 13.72 16.34 10.26
CA SER A 206 12.66 16.69 9.32
C SER A 206 11.76 15.47 9.12
N THR A 207 10.46 15.70 8.99
CA THR A 207 9.45 14.63 8.92
C THR A 207 8.69 14.68 7.60
N ALA A 208 8.44 13.51 7.00
CA ALA A 208 7.55 13.43 5.85
C ALA A 208 6.73 12.16 5.87
N VAL A 209 5.58 12.16 5.18
CA VAL A 209 4.72 10.98 5.01
C VAL A 209 4.42 10.72 3.55
N GLY A 210 4.31 9.43 3.16
CA GLY A 210 3.83 9.00 1.87
C GLY A 210 2.38 8.54 1.94
N THR A 211 1.50 9.16 1.15
CA THR A 211 0.09 8.80 1.11
C THR A 211 -0.57 9.31 -0.17
N GLY A 212 -1.46 8.52 -0.78
CA GLY A 212 -2.23 8.97 -1.94
C GLY A 212 -3.16 10.16 -1.63
N TRP A 213 -3.53 10.35 -0.37
CA TRP A 213 -4.35 11.49 0.07
C TRP A 213 -3.61 12.83 0.04
N ALA A 214 -2.28 12.84 -0.19
CA ALA A 214 -1.49 14.08 -0.28
C ALA A 214 -1.88 14.97 -1.46
N LEU A 215 -2.64 14.48 -2.44
CA LEU A 215 -3.18 15.29 -3.54
C LEU A 215 -4.25 16.28 -3.07
N ASP A 216 -5.06 15.90 -2.10
CA ASP A 216 -6.30 16.61 -1.75
C ASP A 216 -6.30 17.14 -0.31
N HIS A 217 -5.45 16.56 0.55
CA HIS A 217 -5.40 16.92 1.95
C HIS A 217 -4.08 17.62 2.30
N ARG A 218 -4.19 18.76 2.98
CA ARG A 218 -3.04 19.40 3.60
C ARG A 218 -2.72 18.68 4.90
N PHE A 219 -1.61 17.94 4.90
CA PHE A 219 -1.12 17.28 6.11
C PHE A 219 -0.48 18.31 7.03
N THR A 220 -1.08 18.46 8.22
CA THR A 220 -0.52 19.25 9.32
C THR A 220 0.21 18.31 10.29
N GLY A 221 1.27 18.78 10.92
CA GLY A 221 2.04 17.97 11.88
C GLY A 221 3.25 17.23 11.30
N VAL A 222 3.52 17.39 9.99
CA VAL A 222 4.74 16.95 9.30
C VAL A 222 5.27 18.07 8.39
N ASP A 223 6.54 18.01 8.00
CA ASP A 223 7.15 19.04 7.14
C ASP A 223 6.74 18.86 5.67
N LYS A 224 6.50 17.61 5.23
CA LYS A 224 6.13 17.31 3.85
C LYS A 224 5.21 16.08 3.78
N ALA A 225 4.29 16.09 2.82
CA ALA A 225 3.55 14.91 2.40
C ALA A 225 3.79 14.66 0.91
N PHE A 226 3.98 13.40 0.53
CA PHE A 226 4.22 12.98 -0.85
C PHE A 226 3.09 12.08 -1.32
N CYS A 227 2.67 12.24 -2.59
CA CYS A 227 1.63 11.43 -3.20
C CYS A 227 2.15 10.05 -3.58
N LEU A 228 2.42 9.19 -2.59
CA LEU A 228 2.84 7.81 -2.78
C LEU A 228 1.74 6.86 -2.30
N SER A 229 1.12 6.12 -3.21
CA SER A 229 -0.01 5.23 -2.92
C SER A 229 0.29 3.78 -3.28
N ASP A 230 -0.23 2.82 -2.51
CA ASP A 230 -0.21 1.40 -2.84
C ASP A 230 -1.51 0.96 -3.56
N HIS A 231 -2.50 1.86 -3.69
CA HIS A 231 -3.75 1.63 -4.42
C HIS A 231 -3.69 2.22 -5.82
N ALA A 232 -4.56 1.73 -6.69
CA ALA A 232 -4.86 2.29 -7.99
C ALA A 232 -5.40 3.73 -7.85
N ASP A 233 -5.02 4.61 -8.77
CA ASP A 233 -5.65 5.91 -8.95
C ASP A 233 -6.96 5.80 -9.76
N PHE A 234 -7.65 6.90 -9.96
CA PHE A 234 -8.90 6.93 -10.72
C PHE A 234 -8.76 6.36 -12.14
N ASN A 235 -7.68 6.70 -12.84
CA ASN A 235 -7.46 6.24 -14.22
C ASN A 235 -7.20 4.74 -14.26
N GLN A 236 -6.41 4.21 -13.34
CA GLN A 236 -6.13 2.78 -13.20
C GLN A 236 -7.39 2.00 -12.81
N LEU A 237 -8.25 2.55 -11.94
CA LEU A 237 -9.53 1.94 -11.59
C LEU A 237 -10.45 1.84 -12.82
N ALA A 238 -10.57 2.91 -13.61
CA ALA A 238 -11.35 2.90 -14.85
C ALA A 238 -10.77 1.92 -15.89
N GLU A 239 -9.44 1.96 -16.10
CA GLU A 239 -8.73 1.04 -17.00
C GLU A 239 -8.94 -0.43 -16.61
N TYR A 240 -8.86 -0.74 -15.30
CA TYR A 240 -9.07 -2.09 -14.80
C TYR A 240 -10.47 -2.60 -15.14
N ALA A 241 -11.51 -1.80 -14.87
CA ALA A 241 -12.90 -2.16 -15.18
C ALA A 241 -13.11 -2.37 -16.69
N GLU A 242 -12.62 -1.44 -17.53
CA GLU A 242 -12.74 -1.53 -18.98
C GLU A 242 -12.04 -2.78 -19.53
N ARG A 243 -10.80 -3.04 -19.11
CA ARG A 243 -9.98 -4.15 -19.61
C ARG A 243 -10.38 -5.51 -19.06
N SER A 244 -11.09 -5.57 -17.92
CA SER A 244 -11.63 -6.84 -17.39
C SER A 244 -12.72 -7.44 -18.28
N GLY A 245 -13.35 -6.64 -19.15
CA GLY A 245 -14.45 -7.06 -19.99
C GLY A 245 -15.71 -7.47 -19.21
N ALA A 246 -15.80 -7.11 -17.92
CA ALA A 246 -16.91 -7.50 -17.08
C ALA A 246 -18.23 -6.87 -17.55
N LYS A 247 -19.26 -7.69 -17.65
CA LYS A 247 -20.64 -7.25 -17.98
C LYS A 247 -21.29 -6.52 -16.84
N GLN A 248 -20.90 -6.84 -15.62
CA GLN A 248 -21.37 -6.21 -14.38
C GLN A 248 -20.20 -5.85 -13.48
N VAL A 249 -20.12 -4.59 -13.04
CA VAL A 249 -19.09 -4.08 -12.13
C VAL A 249 -19.73 -3.57 -10.84
N TYR A 250 -19.26 -4.06 -9.72
CA TYR A 250 -19.65 -3.60 -8.38
C TYR A 250 -18.47 -2.84 -7.78
N CYS A 251 -18.64 -1.54 -7.56
CA CYS A 251 -17.64 -0.69 -6.93
C CYS A 251 -17.82 -0.76 -5.41
N ALA A 252 -16.76 -1.13 -4.69
CA ALA A 252 -16.74 -1.30 -3.23
C ALA A 252 -15.78 -0.30 -2.59
N PHE A 253 -16.14 0.17 -1.40
CA PHE A 253 -15.33 1.08 -0.60
C PHE A 253 -15.11 2.47 -1.22
N GLY A 254 -14.45 3.37 -0.48
CA GLY A 254 -13.95 4.66 -0.97
C GLY A 254 -14.97 5.51 -1.71
N LYS A 255 -14.70 5.85 -2.97
CA LYS A 255 -15.48 6.70 -3.86
C LYS A 255 -16.29 5.87 -4.88
N ASN A 256 -16.99 4.87 -4.37
CA ASN A 256 -17.69 3.86 -5.17
C ASN A 256 -18.85 4.42 -6.02
N GLU A 257 -19.58 5.43 -5.52
CA GLU A 257 -20.67 6.08 -6.26
C GLU A 257 -20.14 6.84 -7.48
N GLU A 258 -19.06 7.63 -7.26
CA GLU A 258 -18.44 8.43 -8.31
C GLU A 258 -17.81 7.55 -9.38
N LEU A 259 -17.10 6.48 -8.99
CA LEU A 259 -16.52 5.53 -9.94
C LEU A 259 -17.62 4.82 -10.73
N ALA A 260 -18.66 4.31 -10.07
CA ALA A 260 -19.77 3.63 -10.73
C ALA A 260 -20.49 4.56 -11.72
N ALA A 261 -20.69 5.83 -11.37
CA ALA A 261 -21.26 6.82 -12.28
C ALA A 261 -20.41 7.01 -13.53
N HIS A 262 -19.09 7.17 -13.37
CA HIS A 262 -18.16 7.31 -14.49
C HIS A 262 -18.14 6.07 -15.40
N LEU A 263 -18.15 4.86 -14.82
CA LEU A 263 -18.18 3.62 -15.60
C LEU A 263 -19.47 3.47 -16.40
N ARG A 264 -20.61 3.90 -15.84
CA ARG A 264 -21.89 3.93 -16.58
C ARG A 264 -21.87 4.90 -17.78
N GLU A 265 -21.22 6.06 -17.64
CA GLU A 265 -21.01 6.99 -18.75
C GLU A 265 -20.19 6.38 -19.89
N LYS A 266 -19.31 5.43 -19.55
CA LYS A 266 -18.52 4.61 -20.51
C LYS A 266 -19.29 3.41 -21.07
N GLY A 267 -20.53 3.20 -20.68
CA GLY A 267 -21.39 2.09 -21.13
C GLY A 267 -21.20 0.78 -20.39
N ILE A 268 -20.52 0.79 -19.24
CA ILE A 268 -20.34 -0.38 -18.37
C ILE A 268 -21.48 -0.42 -17.35
N ASP A 269 -22.14 -1.58 -17.17
CA ASP A 269 -23.15 -1.75 -16.10
C ASP A 269 -22.44 -1.78 -14.74
N ALA A 270 -22.36 -0.60 -14.10
CA ALA A 270 -21.63 -0.41 -12.84
C ALA A 270 -22.53 0.18 -11.75
N LYS A 271 -22.38 -0.28 -10.51
CA LYS A 271 -23.10 0.22 -9.34
C LYS A 271 -22.29 0.03 -8.06
N PRO A 272 -22.56 0.84 -7.01
CA PRO A 272 -22.06 0.57 -5.67
C PRO A 272 -22.44 -0.83 -5.19
N LEU A 273 -21.53 -1.50 -4.50
CA LEU A 273 -21.78 -2.87 -4.00
C LEU A 273 -22.93 -2.92 -2.99
N GLU A 274 -23.14 -1.87 -2.19
CA GLU A 274 -24.20 -1.76 -1.20
C GLU A 274 -25.59 -1.79 -1.85
N GLU A 275 -25.74 -1.22 -3.04
CA GLU A 275 -27.00 -1.28 -3.80
C GLU A 275 -27.37 -2.71 -4.25
N ALA A 276 -26.34 -3.55 -4.45
CA ALA A 276 -26.56 -4.95 -4.83
C ALA A 276 -27.05 -5.82 -3.68
N GLN A 277 -26.73 -5.45 -2.44
CA GLN A 277 -27.07 -6.24 -1.24
C GLN A 277 -28.50 -6.01 -0.71
N GLY A 278 -29.23 -4.99 -1.20
CA GLY A 278 -30.53 -4.60 -0.67
C GLY A 278 -30.42 -4.19 0.83
N ALA A 279 -31.24 -3.30 1.28
CA ALA A 279 -31.16 -2.58 2.59
C ALA A 279 -31.10 -3.45 3.87
N LYS A 280 -31.00 -4.77 3.80
CA LYS A 280 -30.94 -5.69 4.97
C LYS A 280 -29.53 -6.18 5.33
N GLY A 281 -28.48 -5.85 4.54
CA GLY A 281 -27.11 -6.33 4.76
C GLY A 281 -26.17 -5.36 5.50
N GLN A 282 -26.55 -4.13 5.68
CA GLN A 282 -25.66 -3.04 6.14
C GLN A 282 -25.06 -3.17 7.56
N GLN A 283 -25.62 -3.99 8.43
CA GLN A 283 -25.14 -4.05 9.83
C GLN A 283 -23.92 -4.93 10.09
N LYS A 284 -23.49 -5.78 9.17
CA LYS A 284 -22.38 -6.74 9.42
C LYS A 284 -21.02 -6.35 8.85
N LEU A 285 -20.95 -5.49 7.85
CA LEU A 285 -19.67 -5.11 7.21
C LEU A 285 -18.92 -3.97 7.93
N HIS A 286 -19.64 -3.08 8.63
CA HIS A 286 -18.99 -2.02 9.42
C HIS A 286 -18.19 -2.51 10.62
N ALA A 287 -18.44 -3.71 11.12
CA ALA A 287 -17.71 -4.27 12.25
C ALA A 287 -16.28 -4.72 11.92
N PHE A 288 -15.97 -5.00 10.63
CA PHE A 288 -14.64 -5.44 10.19
C PHE A 288 -13.69 -4.29 9.82
N ALA A 289 -14.22 -3.11 9.49
CA ALA A 289 -13.42 -1.97 9.06
C ALA A 289 -12.87 -1.11 10.21
N GLN A 290 -13.30 -1.34 11.46
CA GLN A 290 -12.89 -0.54 12.62
C GLN A 290 -11.78 -1.18 13.48
N THR A 291 -11.25 -2.34 13.11
CA THR A 291 -10.20 -3.06 13.86
C THR A 291 -8.91 -3.26 13.08
N SER A 292 -8.62 -2.40 12.09
CA SER A 292 -7.36 -2.42 11.32
C SER A 292 -6.46 -1.26 11.68
#